data_6c7e7a9aefab5ded5ed894076a4d3c68
#
_entry.id   6c7e7a9aefab5ded5ed894076a4d3c68
#
_cell.length_a   1.000
_cell.length_b   1.000
_cell.length_c   1.000
_cell.angle_alpha   90.00
_cell.angle_beta   90.00
_cell.angle_gamma   90.00
#
_symmetry.space_group_name_H-M   'P 1'
#
loop_
_entity.id
_entity.type
_entity.pdbx_description
1 polymer ?
#
loop_
_entity_poly.entity_id
_entity_poly.type
_entity_poly.pdbx_seq_one_letter_code
_entity_poly.pdbx_strand_id
1 'polypeptide(L)'
;MSTALSTAPLPPERLAAWLAAYEQRVAALAAALGERACRRLGLPVPPGVGRAWYGARAAWLGQPAPLSSFGPYANRLALLDGDALRRVLAALRLYPARGALRRIVSGARRRALAGAVGEQAFDTLLRLGMQAPGAEAAPPDEAGADALAAGGHAMVIADRALTLDVAARLVALTLHGAPDARPAEPAATGVVSLFLADAVLIFPEFTWLFG
;
A
#
# COMPACT_ATOMS: atom_id res chain seq x y z
N MET A 1 3.74 27.54 -0.46
CA MET A 1 4.77 27.46 0.60
C MET A 1 5.38 26.09 0.51
N SER A 2 6.61 26.00 0.01
CA SER A 2 7.33 24.72 -0.22
C SER A 2 7.90 24.27 1.12
N THR A 3 7.32 23.25 1.72
CA THR A 3 7.89 22.60 2.91
C THR A 3 9.15 21.87 2.46
N ALA A 4 10.31 22.46 2.71
CA ALA A 4 11.59 21.81 2.55
C ALA A 4 11.59 20.56 3.43
N LEU A 5 11.52 19.40 2.81
CA LEU A 5 11.71 18.11 3.47
C LEU A 5 13.07 18.15 4.16
N SER A 6 13.06 17.99 5.46
CA SER A 6 14.26 17.91 6.31
C SER A 6 15.19 16.85 5.72
N THR A 7 16.34 17.29 5.22
CA THR A 7 17.40 16.44 4.65
C THR A 7 18.32 15.84 5.73
N ALA A 8 17.81 15.60 6.93
CA ALA A 8 18.57 14.87 7.93
C ALA A 8 18.82 13.44 7.40
N PRO A 9 20.06 12.94 7.44
CA PRO A 9 20.36 11.59 7.01
C PRO A 9 19.55 10.60 7.84
N LEU A 10 18.90 9.67 7.14
CA LEU A 10 18.10 8.62 7.78
C LEU A 10 19.00 7.78 8.70
N PRO A 11 18.55 7.43 9.92
CA PRO A 11 19.31 6.57 10.82
C PRO A 11 19.66 5.24 10.11
N PRO A 12 20.89 4.73 10.26
CA PRO A 12 21.32 3.49 9.60
C PRO A 12 20.45 2.28 9.96
N GLU A 13 19.91 2.24 11.19
CA GLU A 13 18.96 1.20 11.63
C GLU A 13 17.67 1.20 10.80
N ARG A 14 17.14 2.38 10.46
CA ARG A 14 15.95 2.50 9.63
C ARG A 14 16.25 2.05 8.19
N LEU A 15 17.39 2.40 7.66
CA LEU A 15 17.81 1.93 6.32
C LEU A 15 17.99 0.41 6.29
N ALA A 16 18.55 -0.18 7.34
CA ALA A 16 18.68 -1.63 7.47
C ALA A 16 17.32 -2.33 7.53
N ALA A 17 16.36 -1.77 8.29
CA ALA A 17 15.00 -2.29 8.36
C ALA A 17 14.28 -2.22 7.00
N TRP A 18 14.46 -1.11 6.26
CA TRP A 18 13.89 -0.98 4.92
C TRP A 18 14.52 -1.96 3.92
N LEU A 19 15.83 -2.17 3.99
CA LEU A 19 16.51 -3.16 3.16
C LEU A 19 15.97 -4.57 3.43
N ALA A 20 15.88 -4.95 4.70
CA ALA A 20 15.34 -6.24 5.10
C ALA A 20 13.90 -6.43 4.61
N ALA A 21 13.04 -5.42 4.79
CA ALA A 21 11.66 -5.44 4.31
C ALA A 21 11.60 -5.55 2.78
N TYR A 22 12.43 -4.80 2.06
CA TYR A 22 12.52 -4.86 0.60
C TYR A 22 12.90 -6.26 0.11
N GLU A 23 13.96 -6.84 0.64
CA GLU A 23 14.43 -8.18 0.25
C GLU A 23 13.40 -9.27 0.60
N GLN A 24 12.78 -9.21 1.78
CA GLN A 24 11.71 -10.12 2.16
C GLN A 24 10.52 -10.00 1.20
N ARG A 25 10.16 -8.77 0.86
CA ARG A 25 9.06 -8.48 -0.06
C ARG A 25 9.30 -9.03 -1.45
N VAL A 26 10.50 -8.79 -1.99
CA VAL A 26 10.93 -9.27 -3.29
C VAL A 26 10.97 -10.81 -3.31
N ALA A 27 11.48 -11.44 -2.26
CA ALA A 27 11.52 -12.90 -2.15
C ALA A 27 10.12 -13.53 -2.06
N ALA A 28 9.24 -12.97 -1.25
CA ALA A 28 7.85 -13.44 -1.12
C ALA A 28 7.09 -13.33 -2.44
N LEU A 29 7.27 -12.21 -3.16
CA LEU A 29 6.67 -11.99 -4.46
C LEU A 29 7.19 -12.99 -5.50
N ALA A 30 8.50 -13.26 -5.48
CA ALA A 30 9.12 -14.26 -6.33
C ALA A 30 8.52 -15.65 -6.14
N ALA A 31 8.41 -16.07 -4.88
CA ALA A 31 7.84 -17.35 -4.52
C ALA A 31 6.39 -17.46 -5.02
N ALA A 32 5.56 -16.44 -4.75
CA ALA A 32 4.15 -16.43 -5.15
C ALA A 32 3.97 -16.45 -6.68
N LEU A 33 4.78 -15.70 -7.43
CA LEU A 33 4.71 -15.67 -8.89
C LEU A 33 5.25 -16.97 -9.50
N GLY A 34 6.34 -17.50 -8.95
CA GLY A 34 6.91 -18.78 -9.37
C GLY A 34 5.93 -19.94 -9.16
N GLU A 35 5.31 -20.03 -7.99
CA GLU A 35 4.28 -21.02 -7.69
C GLU A 35 3.07 -20.91 -8.64
N ARG A 36 2.63 -19.69 -8.92
CA ARG A 36 1.52 -19.44 -9.86
C ARG A 36 1.87 -19.88 -11.28
N ALA A 37 3.09 -19.61 -11.73
CA ALA A 37 3.57 -20.03 -13.04
C ALA A 37 3.67 -21.55 -13.13
N CYS A 38 4.25 -22.20 -12.12
CA CYS A 38 4.34 -23.67 -12.05
C CYS A 38 2.95 -24.33 -12.07
N ARG A 39 2.00 -23.83 -11.29
CA ARG A 39 0.62 -24.32 -11.28
C ARG A 39 -0.03 -24.20 -12.67
N ARG A 40 0.15 -23.09 -13.38
CA ARG A 40 -0.39 -22.89 -14.74
C ARG A 40 0.19 -23.87 -15.75
N LEU A 41 1.46 -24.26 -15.58
CA LEU A 41 2.17 -25.15 -16.49
C LEU A 41 2.09 -26.63 -16.06
N GLY A 42 1.43 -26.94 -14.94
CA GLY A 42 1.39 -28.30 -14.39
C GLY A 42 2.76 -28.82 -13.91
N LEU A 43 3.69 -27.90 -13.57
CA LEU A 43 5.04 -28.23 -13.13
C LEU A 43 5.15 -28.25 -11.60
N PRO A 44 6.03 -29.09 -11.03
CA PRO A 44 6.32 -29.05 -9.60
C PRO A 44 6.95 -27.69 -9.23
N VAL A 45 6.55 -27.15 -8.07
CA VAL A 45 7.12 -25.92 -7.54
C VAL A 45 8.56 -26.22 -7.05
N PRO A 46 9.60 -25.60 -7.61
CA PRO A 46 10.96 -25.85 -7.19
C PRO A 46 11.21 -25.29 -5.78
N PRO A 47 11.98 -25.97 -4.93
CA PRO A 47 12.38 -25.40 -3.66
C PRO A 47 13.36 -24.25 -3.88
N GLY A 48 12.99 -23.07 -3.41
CA GLY A 48 13.84 -21.88 -3.41
C GLY A 48 13.83 -21.04 -4.68
N VAL A 49 14.57 -19.95 -4.63
CA VAL A 49 14.63 -18.93 -5.69
C VAL A 49 15.84 -19.23 -6.59
N GLY A 50 15.62 -19.84 -7.75
CA GLY A 50 16.67 -20.20 -8.70
C GLY A 50 17.22 -19.03 -9.52
N ARG A 51 18.27 -19.30 -10.34
CA ARG A 51 18.91 -18.32 -11.24
C ARG A 51 17.91 -17.59 -12.16
N ALA A 52 16.89 -18.29 -12.64
CA ALA A 52 15.83 -17.72 -13.47
C ALA A 52 15.12 -16.53 -12.80
N TRP A 53 15.07 -16.50 -11.48
CA TRP A 53 14.50 -15.40 -10.72
C TRP A 53 15.27 -14.11 -10.87
N TYR A 54 16.59 -14.13 -10.87
CA TYR A 54 17.39 -12.91 -11.01
C TYR A 54 17.17 -12.23 -12.36
N GLY A 55 16.99 -13.01 -13.42
CA GLY A 55 16.60 -12.48 -14.73
C GLY A 55 15.17 -11.93 -14.73
N ALA A 56 14.22 -12.65 -14.14
CA ALA A 56 12.84 -12.22 -14.01
C ALA A 56 12.73 -10.96 -13.12
N ARG A 57 13.51 -10.89 -12.02
CA ARG A 57 13.56 -9.69 -11.16
C ARG A 57 13.92 -8.44 -11.96
N ALA A 58 14.98 -8.50 -12.76
CA ALA A 58 15.39 -7.36 -13.59
C ALA A 58 14.32 -6.96 -14.60
N ALA A 59 13.66 -7.94 -15.23
CA ALA A 59 12.58 -7.69 -16.18
C ALA A 59 11.34 -7.10 -15.53
N TRP A 60 10.97 -7.56 -14.34
CA TRP A 60 9.74 -7.13 -13.66
C TRP A 60 9.91 -5.87 -12.81
N LEU A 61 11.02 -5.75 -12.09
CA LEU A 61 11.27 -4.63 -11.19
C LEU A 61 12.13 -3.53 -11.81
N GLY A 62 12.80 -3.82 -12.92
CA GLY A 62 13.74 -2.89 -13.53
C GLY A 62 15.08 -2.80 -12.81
N GLN A 63 15.75 -1.66 -12.95
CA GLN A 63 17.05 -1.44 -12.31
C GLN A 63 16.90 -1.29 -10.78
N PRO A 64 17.87 -1.81 -10.01
CA PRO A 64 17.91 -1.57 -8.57
C PRO A 64 17.91 -0.08 -8.26
N ALA A 65 17.05 0.35 -7.34
CA ALA A 65 17.03 1.72 -6.87
C ALA A 65 17.76 1.84 -5.53
N PRO A 66 18.46 2.95 -5.26
CA PRO A 66 19.06 3.17 -3.96
C PRO A 66 17.99 3.29 -2.87
N LEU A 67 18.27 2.78 -1.67
CA LEU A 67 17.30 2.80 -0.56
C LEU A 67 16.81 4.21 -0.19
N SER A 68 17.65 5.23 -0.41
CA SER A 68 17.26 6.63 -0.23
C SER A 68 16.06 7.06 -1.10
N SER A 69 15.82 6.36 -2.21
CA SER A 69 14.66 6.60 -3.09
C SER A 69 13.32 6.22 -2.43
N PHE A 70 13.35 5.45 -1.31
CA PHE A 70 12.18 5.21 -0.46
C PHE A 70 11.95 6.34 0.56
N GLY A 71 12.69 7.45 0.50
CA GLY A 71 12.48 8.65 1.33
C GLY A 71 11.04 9.15 1.30
N PRO A 72 10.38 9.36 0.14
CA PRO A 72 8.96 9.72 0.07
C PRO A 72 8.08 8.63 0.70
N TYR A 73 7.11 9.03 1.53
CA TYR A 73 6.24 8.11 2.26
C TYR A 73 5.47 7.14 1.34
N ALA A 74 5.00 7.62 0.19
CA ALA A 74 4.26 6.78 -0.75
C ALA A 74 5.11 5.63 -1.31
N ASN A 75 6.39 5.86 -1.60
CA ASN A 75 7.28 4.80 -2.10
C ASN A 75 7.47 3.67 -1.08
N ARG A 76 7.33 3.98 0.21
CA ARG A 76 7.46 3.00 1.31
C ARG A 76 6.30 2.00 1.36
N LEU A 77 5.16 2.30 0.72
CA LEU A 77 4.06 1.32 0.57
C LEU A 77 4.55 0.02 -0.06
N ALA A 78 5.55 0.08 -0.92
CA ALA A 78 6.14 -1.09 -1.57
C ALA A 78 6.91 -2.01 -0.60
N LEU A 79 7.26 -1.54 0.60
CA LEU A 79 7.95 -2.31 1.63
C LEU A 79 6.99 -3.12 2.52
N LEU A 80 5.70 -2.85 2.45
CA LEU A 80 4.67 -3.61 3.17
C LEU A 80 4.48 -4.99 2.54
N ASP A 81 4.21 -5.99 3.37
CA ASP A 81 3.73 -7.29 2.88
C ASP A 81 2.35 -7.18 2.21
N GLY A 82 1.90 -8.26 1.58
CA GLY A 82 0.67 -8.22 0.78
C GLY A 82 -0.58 -7.87 1.57
N ASP A 83 -0.69 -8.37 2.79
CA ASP A 83 -1.86 -8.16 3.63
C ASP A 83 -1.83 -6.79 4.29
N ALA A 84 -0.67 -6.35 4.77
CA ALA A 84 -0.48 -4.99 5.27
C ALA A 84 -0.73 -3.95 4.18
N LEU A 85 -0.22 -4.16 2.96
CA LEU A 85 -0.47 -3.27 1.83
C LEU A 85 -1.97 -3.15 1.51
N ARG A 86 -2.69 -4.29 1.46
CA ARG A 86 -4.14 -4.26 1.22
C ARG A 86 -4.89 -3.50 2.31
N ARG A 87 -4.56 -3.73 3.59
CA ARG A 87 -5.17 -3.00 4.72
C ARG A 87 -4.92 -1.49 4.63
N VAL A 88 -3.69 -1.08 4.34
CA VAL A 88 -3.32 0.34 4.22
C VAL A 88 -4.04 0.99 3.05
N LEU A 89 -4.10 0.35 1.89
CA LEU A 89 -4.81 0.88 0.73
C LEU A 89 -6.33 0.90 0.93
N ALA A 90 -6.90 -0.11 1.60
CA ALA A 90 -8.32 -0.10 1.97
C ALA A 90 -8.64 1.07 2.92
N ALA A 91 -7.77 1.35 3.89
CA ALA A 91 -7.92 2.50 4.78
C ALA A 91 -7.79 3.84 4.03
N LEU A 92 -6.85 3.94 3.07
CA LEU A 92 -6.74 5.09 2.18
C LEU A 92 -8.04 5.35 1.42
N ARG A 93 -8.70 4.29 0.91
CA ARG A 93 -9.99 4.40 0.22
C ARG A 93 -11.10 4.94 1.10
N LEU A 94 -11.07 4.62 2.41
CA LEU A 94 -12.05 5.10 3.39
C LEU A 94 -11.73 6.51 3.91
N TYR A 95 -10.48 6.94 3.85
CA TYR A 95 -10.00 8.15 4.48
C TYR A 95 -10.73 9.45 4.06
N PRO A 96 -11.08 9.69 2.78
CA PRO A 96 -11.85 10.87 2.39
C PRO A 96 -13.25 10.91 3.01
N ALA A 97 -13.83 9.73 3.25
CA ALA A 97 -15.17 9.58 3.80
C ALA A 97 -15.20 9.38 5.33
N ARG A 98 -14.05 9.54 6.03
CA ARG A 98 -13.90 9.20 7.44
C ARG A 98 -14.95 9.84 8.37
N GLY A 99 -15.36 11.05 8.09
CA GLY A 99 -16.41 11.71 8.86
C GLY A 99 -17.80 11.13 8.62
N ALA A 100 -18.06 10.58 7.43
CA ALA A 100 -19.33 9.96 7.07
C ALA A 100 -19.43 8.50 7.52
N LEU A 101 -18.30 7.82 7.84
CA LEU A 101 -18.29 6.40 8.25
C LEU A 101 -19.17 6.13 9.46
N ARG A 102 -19.28 7.06 10.40
CA ARG A 102 -20.13 6.92 11.61
C ARG A 102 -21.62 6.94 11.29
N ARG A 103 -22.03 7.44 10.13
CA ARG A 103 -23.45 7.47 9.67
C ARG A 103 -23.88 6.13 9.10
N ILE A 104 -22.95 5.17 8.96
CA ILE A 104 -23.29 3.82 8.48
C ILE A 104 -24.12 3.11 9.53
N VAL A 105 -25.40 2.93 9.25
CA VAL A 105 -26.38 2.29 10.15
C VAL A 105 -26.24 0.77 10.13
N SER A 106 -25.89 0.19 8.97
CA SER A 106 -25.77 -1.26 8.82
C SER A 106 -24.57 -1.81 9.62
N GLY A 107 -24.88 -2.56 10.68
CA GLY A 107 -23.84 -3.23 11.48
C GLY A 107 -23.02 -4.26 10.70
N ALA A 108 -23.64 -4.93 9.71
CA ALA A 108 -22.92 -5.86 8.83
C ALA A 108 -21.90 -5.13 7.97
N ARG A 109 -22.28 -4.00 7.35
CA ARG A 109 -21.37 -3.17 6.55
C ARG A 109 -20.24 -2.61 7.41
N ARG A 110 -20.54 -2.12 8.61
CA ARG A 110 -19.53 -1.60 9.53
C ARG A 110 -18.50 -2.66 9.90
N ARG A 111 -18.94 -3.89 10.21
CA ARG A 111 -18.03 -5.02 10.49
C ARG A 111 -17.20 -5.41 9.29
N ALA A 112 -17.77 -5.39 8.08
CA ALA A 112 -17.03 -5.68 6.86
C ALA A 112 -15.92 -4.65 6.60
N LEU A 113 -16.19 -3.36 6.78
CA LEU A 113 -15.21 -2.29 6.64
C LEU A 113 -14.11 -2.39 7.71
N ALA A 114 -14.49 -2.63 8.96
CA ALA A 114 -13.54 -2.83 10.06
C ALA A 114 -12.66 -4.07 9.82
N GLY A 115 -13.23 -5.17 9.33
CA GLY A 115 -12.48 -6.37 8.93
C GLY A 115 -11.51 -6.12 7.77
N ALA A 116 -11.84 -5.24 6.83
CA ALA A 116 -10.99 -4.93 5.69
C ALA A 116 -9.74 -4.12 6.06
N VAL A 117 -9.85 -3.21 7.05
CA VAL A 117 -8.75 -2.32 7.45
C VAL A 117 -8.12 -2.68 8.80
N GLY A 118 -8.79 -3.50 9.58
CA GLY A 118 -8.49 -3.80 10.99
C GLY A 118 -9.28 -2.91 11.94
N GLU A 119 -9.77 -3.49 13.04
CA GLU A 119 -10.63 -2.81 14.03
C GLU A 119 -10.00 -1.52 14.56
N GLN A 120 -8.73 -1.57 14.98
CA GLN A 120 -8.01 -0.41 15.52
C GLN A 120 -7.87 0.72 14.49
N ALA A 121 -7.54 0.38 13.23
CA ALA A 121 -7.42 1.34 12.15
C ALA A 121 -8.79 1.98 11.83
N PHE A 122 -9.86 1.17 11.82
CA PHE A 122 -11.22 1.67 11.60
C PHE A 122 -11.66 2.64 12.70
N ASP A 123 -11.41 2.30 13.97
CA ASP A 123 -11.72 3.19 15.10
C ASP A 123 -10.92 4.50 15.05
N THR A 124 -9.68 4.42 14.60
CA THR A 124 -8.85 5.62 14.41
C THR A 124 -9.39 6.50 13.26
N LEU A 125 -9.82 5.91 12.15
CA LEU A 125 -10.48 6.65 11.07
C LEU A 125 -11.75 7.36 11.56
N LEU A 126 -12.57 6.70 12.38
CA LEU A 126 -13.75 7.32 13.00
C LEU A 126 -13.39 8.52 13.89
N ARG A 127 -12.31 8.42 14.68
CA ARG A 127 -11.82 9.50 15.54
C ARG A 127 -11.31 10.68 14.70
N LEU A 128 -10.51 10.44 13.68
CA LEU A 128 -10.02 11.45 12.76
C LEU A 128 -11.16 12.15 12.02
N GLY A 129 -12.22 11.42 11.69
CA GLY A 129 -13.42 11.97 11.07
C GLY A 129 -14.19 12.95 11.99
N MET A 130 -14.09 12.83 13.30
CA MET A 130 -14.68 13.79 14.24
C MET A 130 -13.93 15.13 14.29
N GLN A 131 -12.65 15.12 13.95
CA GLN A 131 -11.76 16.29 14.04
C GLN A 131 -11.68 17.09 12.73
N ALA A 132 -12.22 16.57 11.63
CA ALA A 132 -12.17 17.20 10.31
C ALA A 132 -13.57 17.56 9.81
N PRO A 133 -14.16 18.67 10.25
CA PRO A 133 -15.40 19.18 9.68
C PRO A 133 -15.10 19.71 8.27
N GLY A 134 -15.76 19.19 7.26
CA GLY A 134 -15.57 19.63 5.87
C GLY A 134 -16.37 18.77 4.88
N ALA A 135 -16.19 19.03 3.60
CA ALA A 135 -16.87 18.29 2.53
C ALA A 135 -16.51 16.80 2.62
N GLU A 136 -17.39 16.04 3.21
CA GLU A 136 -17.23 14.60 3.40
C GLU A 136 -17.64 13.88 2.12
N ALA A 137 -16.71 13.13 1.53
CA ALA A 137 -17.06 12.19 0.50
C ALA A 137 -18.04 11.15 1.06
N ALA A 138 -18.93 10.65 0.23
CA ALA A 138 -19.79 9.52 0.61
C ALA A 138 -18.91 8.28 0.85
N PRO A 139 -19.24 7.43 1.85
CA PRO A 139 -18.58 6.16 2.01
C PRO A 139 -18.66 5.33 0.73
N PRO A 140 -17.58 4.66 0.31
CA PRO A 140 -17.59 3.84 -0.88
C PRO A 140 -18.63 2.71 -0.74
N ASP A 141 -19.30 2.35 -1.84
CA ASP A 141 -20.32 1.30 -1.80
C ASP A 141 -19.74 -0.09 -1.59
N GLU A 142 -18.51 -0.30 -2.06
CA GLU A 142 -17.75 -1.51 -1.82
C GLU A 142 -17.37 -1.66 -0.35
N ALA A 143 -17.46 -2.88 0.18
CA ALA A 143 -17.07 -3.22 1.55
C ALA A 143 -16.04 -4.38 1.59
N GLY A 144 -15.74 -5.00 0.46
CA GLY A 144 -14.74 -6.07 0.37
C GLY A 144 -13.32 -5.52 0.41
N ALA A 145 -12.42 -6.21 1.15
CA ALA A 145 -11.04 -5.77 1.35
C ALA A 145 -10.28 -5.56 0.02
N ASP A 146 -10.42 -6.49 -0.94
CA ASP A 146 -9.74 -6.38 -2.24
C ASP A 146 -10.27 -5.22 -3.08
N ALA A 147 -11.58 -4.99 -3.09
CA ALA A 147 -12.19 -3.89 -3.83
C ALA A 147 -11.79 -2.52 -3.23
N LEU A 148 -11.77 -2.41 -1.90
CA LEU A 148 -11.29 -1.21 -1.20
C LEU A 148 -9.80 -0.97 -1.47
N ALA A 149 -8.97 -2.03 -1.42
CA ALA A 149 -7.54 -1.91 -1.71
C ALA A 149 -7.28 -1.49 -3.17
N ALA A 150 -8.03 -2.03 -4.12
CA ALA A 150 -7.97 -1.61 -5.52
C ALA A 150 -8.36 -0.13 -5.70
N GLY A 151 -9.42 0.32 -5.03
CA GLY A 151 -9.82 1.72 -5.00
C GLY A 151 -8.76 2.65 -4.40
N GLY A 152 -8.13 2.24 -3.30
CA GLY A 152 -7.02 2.98 -2.69
C GLY A 152 -5.78 3.03 -3.60
N HIS A 153 -5.46 1.93 -4.28
CA HIS A 153 -4.39 1.91 -5.28
C HIS A 153 -4.68 2.88 -6.45
N ALA A 154 -5.92 2.90 -6.93
CA ALA A 154 -6.32 3.85 -7.96
C ALA A 154 -6.09 5.32 -7.52
N MET A 155 -6.34 5.65 -6.25
CA MET A 155 -6.05 6.98 -5.70
C MET A 155 -4.54 7.27 -5.70
N VAL A 156 -3.71 6.29 -5.33
CA VAL A 156 -2.23 6.43 -5.34
C VAL A 156 -1.73 6.72 -6.76
N ILE A 157 -2.30 6.06 -7.78
CA ILE A 157 -1.97 6.29 -9.18
C ILE A 157 -2.44 7.68 -9.64
N ALA A 158 -3.68 8.05 -9.34
CA ALA A 158 -4.26 9.32 -9.74
C ALA A 158 -3.49 10.53 -9.15
N ASP A 159 -3.09 10.43 -7.88
CA ASP A 159 -2.29 11.45 -7.21
C ASP A 159 -0.80 11.40 -7.61
N ARG A 160 -0.40 10.44 -8.47
CA ARG A 160 1.01 10.19 -8.87
C ARG A 160 1.95 10.13 -7.68
N ALA A 161 1.47 9.53 -6.60
CA ALA A 161 2.18 9.55 -5.32
C ALA A 161 3.44 8.66 -5.34
N LEU A 162 3.45 7.56 -6.12
CA LEU A 162 4.62 6.71 -6.31
C LEU A 162 5.56 7.34 -7.33
N THR A 163 6.68 7.86 -6.85
CA THR A 163 7.69 8.53 -7.69
C THR A 163 8.81 7.59 -8.13
N LEU A 164 8.85 6.38 -7.58
CA LEU A 164 9.84 5.35 -7.85
C LEU A 164 9.21 4.20 -8.64
N ASP A 165 9.67 3.93 -9.84
CA ASP A 165 9.13 2.88 -10.72
C ASP A 165 9.12 1.50 -10.08
N VAL A 166 10.20 1.13 -9.36
CA VAL A 166 10.26 -0.15 -8.67
C VAL A 166 9.19 -0.27 -7.58
N ALA A 167 8.89 0.81 -6.88
CA ALA A 167 7.82 0.82 -5.88
C ALA A 167 6.45 0.65 -6.54
N ALA A 168 6.20 1.37 -7.63
CA ALA A 168 4.95 1.24 -8.39
C ALA A 168 4.75 -0.20 -8.89
N ARG A 169 5.80 -0.82 -9.45
CA ARG A 169 5.75 -2.21 -9.92
C ARG A 169 5.54 -3.21 -8.78
N LEU A 170 6.22 -3.05 -7.64
CA LEU A 170 6.04 -3.91 -6.48
C LEU A 170 4.61 -3.85 -5.95
N VAL A 171 4.03 -2.66 -5.84
CA VAL A 171 2.63 -2.48 -5.42
C VAL A 171 1.69 -3.14 -6.42
N ALA A 172 1.84 -2.88 -7.72
CA ALA A 172 1.00 -3.45 -8.76
C ALA A 172 1.08 -4.99 -8.80
N LEU A 173 2.29 -5.57 -8.77
CA LEU A 173 2.49 -7.02 -8.75
C LEU A 173 1.85 -7.67 -7.52
N THR A 174 1.88 -6.98 -6.38
CA THR A 174 1.27 -7.47 -5.14
C THR A 174 -0.24 -7.56 -5.24
N LEU A 175 -0.86 -6.54 -5.79
CA LEU A 175 -2.33 -6.44 -5.85
C LEU A 175 -2.91 -7.21 -7.01
N HIS A 176 -2.27 -7.15 -8.16
CA HIS A 176 -2.84 -7.63 -9.43
C HIS A 176 -2.11 -8.84 -10.00
N GLY A 177 -0.92 -9.12 -9.52
CA GLY A 177 -0.08 -10.22 -10.03
C GLY A 177 0.46 -10.01 -11.43
N ALA A 178 0.32 -8.78 -11.97
CA ALA A 178 0.89 -8.36 -13.25
C ALA A 178 1.41 -6.93 -13.14
N PRO A 179 2.59 -6.62 -13.70
CA PRO A 179 3.23 -5.31 -13.52
C PRO A 179 2.46 -4.16 -14.20
N ASP A 180 1.71 -4.46 -15.23
CA ASP A 180 1.01 -3.47 -16.05
C ASP A 180 -0.50 -3.36 -15.72
N ALA A 181 -0.97 -4.10 -14.72
CA ALA A 181 -2.36 -4.02 -14.29
C ALA A 181 -2.60 -2.69 -13.58
N ARG A 182 -3.07 -1.70 -14.32
CA ARG A 182 -3.47 -0.40 -13.78
C ARG A 182 -4.98 -0.34 -13.64
N PRO A 183 -5.52 0.03 -12.48
CA PRO A 183 -6.93 0.37 -12.35
C PRO A 183 -7.24 1.62 -13.18
N ALA A 184 -8.51 1.83 -13.52
CA ALA A 184 -8.95 3.07 -14.13
C ALA A 184 -8.56 4.25 -13.25
N GLU A 185 -7.92 5.27 -13.84
CA GLU A 185 -7.44 6.43 -13.09
C GLU A 185 -8.63 7.33 -12.68
N PRO A 186 -8.94 7.45 -11.38
CA PRO A 186 -9.85 8.49 -10.91
C PRO A 186 -9.17 9.87 -11.02
N ALA A 187 -9.94 10.93 -10.86
CA ALA A 187 -9.36 12.27 -10.74
C ALA A 187 -8.42 12.35 -9.51
N ALA A 188 -7.30 13.06 -9.67
CA ALA A 188 -6.38 13.30 -8.57
C ALA A 188 -7.09 14.05 -7.42
N THR A 189 -6.87 13.60 -6.20
CA THR A 189 -7.55 14.13 -5.00
C THR A 189 -6.62 14.86 -4.04
N GLY A 190 -5.31 14.63 -4.14
CA GLY A 190 -4.30 15.11 -3.17
C GLY A 190 -4.42 14.50 -1.78
N VAL A 191 -5.29 13.52 -1.61
CA VAL A 191 -5.62 12.91 -0.31
C VAL A 191 -4.53 11.95 0.16
N VAL A 192 -3.77 11.36 -0.76
CA VAL A 192 -2.74 10.37 -0.41
C VAL A 192 -1.70 10.95 0.54
N SER A 193 -1.23 12.17 0.31
CA SER A 193 -0.25 12.81 1.18
C SER A 193 -0.79 13.07 2.59
N LEU A 194 -2.05 13.48 2.70
CA LEU A 194 -2.71 13.69 4.00
C LEU A 194 -2.88 12.38 4.76
N PHE A 195 -3.35 11.34 4.07
CA PHE A 195 -3.47 10.00 4.66
C PHE A 195 -2.12 9.48 5.16
N LEU A 196 -1.06 9.62 4.36
CA LEU A 196 0.26 9.13 4.73
C LEU A 196 0.87 9.89 5.92
N ALA A 197 0.52 11.17 6.11
CA ALA A 197 0.88 11.92 7.30
C ALA A 197 0.18 11.37 8.57
N ASP A 198 -1.04 10.87 8.43
CA ASP A 198 -1.80 10.28 9.52
C ASP A 198 -1.55 8.76 9.67
N ALA A 199 -0.77 8.14 8.76
CA ALA A 199 -0.60 6.69 8.70
C ALA A 199 -0.07 6.09 10.01
N VAL A 200 0.81 6.79 10.72
CA VAL A 200 1.35 6.36 12.02
C VAL A 200 0.25 6.30 13.10
N LEU A 201 -0.71 7.20 13.03
CA LEU A 201 -1.85 7.21 13.97
C LEU A 201 -2.82 6.06 13.67
N ILE A 202 -3.03 5.78 12.38
CA ILE A 202 -3.96 4.76 11.90
C ILE A 202 -3.36 3.36 12.09
N PHE A 203 -2.06 3.20 11.83
CA PHE A 203 -1.31 1.96 11.87
C PHE A 203 -0.03 2.11 12.72
N PRO A 204 -0.14 2.12 14.05
CA PRO A 204 1.03 2.31 14.92
C PRO A 204 2.09 1.21 14.75
N GLU A 205 1.71 0.02 14.28
CA GLU A 205 2.64 -1.07 13.97
C GLU A 205 3.59 -0.74 12.81
N PHE A 206 3.28 0.26 12.00
CA PHE A 206 4.12 0.72 10.87
C PHE A 206 4.90 2.00 11.18
N THR A 207 5.08 2.35 12.47
CA THR A 207 5.90 3.51 12.88
C THR A 207 7.33 3.45 12.33
N TRP A 208 7.91 2.25 12.21
CA TRP A 208 9.22 2.04 11.61
C TRP A 208 9.29 2.49 10.14
N LEU A 209 8.14 2.52 9.47
CA LEU A 209 8.01 2.86 8.06
C LEU A 209 7.59 4.32 7.86
N PHE A 210 6.58 4.79 8.58
CA PHE A 210 5.97 6.12 8.39
C PHE A 210 6.33 7.13 9.48
N GLY A 211 6.98 6.69 10.57
CA GLY A 211 7.40 7.54 11.68
C GLY A 211 8.65 8.40 11.41
#